data_4f8ccb67be5bab85fc68077e782683cd
#
_entry.id   4f8ccb67be5bab85fc68077e782683cd
#
_cell.length_a   1.000
_cell.length_b   1.000
_cell.length_c   1.000
_cell.angle_alpha   90.00
_cell.angle_beta   90.00
_cell.angle_gamma   90.00
#
_symmetry.space_group_name_H-M   'P 1'
#
loop_
_entity.id
_entity.type
_entity.pdbx_description
1 polymer ?
#
loop_
_entity_poly.entity_id
_entity_poly.type
_entity_poly.pdbx_seq_one_letter_code
_entity_poly.pdbx_strand_id
1 'polypeptide(L)'
;MAKVLCVLYDDPIGGYPPAYARTEIPKIERYPGGQTVPTPKAIDFVPGQLLGSVSGELGLRRFLESQGHTLVVTSDKDGPDSVFERELPDADIVISQPFWPAYLTAARIAKAQKLRLAITAGIGSDHVDLQAAIERGITVAEVTYCNSISVSEHVVMMILALVRNYIPSYQWVVNGGWNIADCASRSYDLEGMAVGTVGAGRIGSAVLRRLKPFDVSLHYTDKYRLAPEVERELGVTYHPDVESLVRVCDVVTINTPLHPETEHLFNDTLIAKMKRGAYLVNTARGKICDRDAVVRALERGHLAGYAGDVWFPQPPPKDHPWRTMPHHGMTPHVAGTSLSAQARYAAGVREILECWFEGRPIREEYLIVAGGRLAGTGARSYTAGNVTGGAEEAGGSRKPV
;
A
#
# COMPACT_ATOMS: atom_id res chain seq x y z
N MET A 1 -22.23 24.30 -1.62
CA MET A 1 -21.62 23.89 -2.90
C MET A 1 -20.13 23.77 -2.67
N ALA A 2 -19.50 22.66 -3.01
CA ALA A 2 -18.07 22.44 -2.86
C ALA A 2 -17.45 21.97 -4.18
N LYS A 3 -16.18 22.31 -4.40
CA LYS A 3 -15.38 21.83 -5.54
C LYS A 3 -14.49 20.67 -5.07
N VAL A 4 -14.68 19.51 -5.65
CA VAL A 4 -13.89 18.30 -5.41
C VAL A 4 -12.92 18.12 -6.57
N LEU A 5 -11.63 18.17 -6.29
CA LEU A 5 -10.55 17.91 -7.23
C LEU A 5 -10.04 16.50 -7.00
N CYS A 6 -10.24 15.62 -7.97
CA CYS A 6 -9.91 14.22 -7.90
C CYS A 6 -8.77 13.90 -8.87
N VAL A 7 -7.60 13.51 -8.35
CA VAL A 7 -6.44 13.12 -9.15
C VAL A 7 -6.35 11.61 -9.18
N LEU A 8 -6.62 11.06 -10.35
CA LEU A 8 -6.70 9.62 -10.57
C LEU A 8 -5.75 9.20 -11.69
N TYR A 9 -5.39 7.92 -11.68
CA TYR A 9 -4.66 7.29 -12.76
C TYR A 9 -5.45 7.38 -14.08
N ASP A 10 -4.77 7.70 -15.15
CA ASP A 10 -5.36 7.72 -16.48
C ASP A 10 -5.30 6.32 -17.08
N ASP A 11 -6.48 5.83 -17.44
CA ASP A 11 -6.63 4.50 -18.02
C ASP A 11 -6.29 4.57 -19.50
N PRO A 12 -5.15 4.01 -19.96
CA PRO A 12 -4.81 4.09 -21.36
C PRO A 12 -5.79 3.22 -22.17
N ILE A 13 -6.65 3.85 -22.95
CA ILE A 13 -7.44 3.20 -23.99
C ILE A 13 -8.47 2.18 -23.48
N GLY A 14 -9.48 2.66 -22.81
CA GLY A 14 -10.74 1.93 -22.74
C GLY A 14 -10.69 0.55 -22.08
N GLY A 15 -9.83 0.42 -21.07
CA GLY A 15 -10.02 -0.60 -20.07
C GLY A 15 -9.78 -2.04 -20.52
N TYR A 16 -10.28 -2.94 -19.69
CA TYR A 16 -10.24 -4.38 -19.96
C TYR A 16 -11.19 -4.76 -21.07
N PRO A 17 -10.83 -5.72 -21.91
CA PRO A 17 -11.81 -6.36 -22.78
C PRO A 17 -12.98 -6.85 -21.91
N PRO A 18 -14.24 -6.47 -22.19
CA PRO A 18 -15.38 -6.86 -21.35
C PRO A 18 -15.52 -8.39 -21.18
N ALA A 19 -15.00 -9.16 -22.14
CA ALA A 19 -15.01 -10.62 -22.11
C ALA A 19 -14.24 -11.24 -20.93
N TYR A 20 -13.29 -10.51 -20.32
CA TYR A 20 -12.49 -10.98 -19.17
C TYR A 20 -12.95 -10.40 -17.85
N ALA A 21 -13.85 -9.43 -17.86
CA ALA A 21 -14.37 -8.85 -16.65
C ALA A 21 -15.38 -9.80 -15.99
N ARG A 22 -15.31 -9.88 -14.66
CA ARG A 22 -16.35 -10.56 -13.89
C ARG A 22 -17.56 -9.64 -13.81
N THR A 23 -18.75 -10.22 -13.77
CA THR A 23 -20.01 -9.47 -13.57
C THR A 23 -20.19 -9.00 -12.14
N GLU A 24 -19.46 -9.62 -11.19
CA GLU A 24 -19.53 -9.29 -9.77
C GLU A 24 -18.14 -9.28 -9.13
N ILE A 25 -17.98 -8.41 -8.14
CA ILE A 25 -16.80 -8.41 -7.25
C ILE A 25 -17.11 -9.31 -6.05
N PRO A 26 -16.18 -10.24 -5.67
CA PRO A 26 -16.32 -10.98 -4.43
C PRO A 26 -16.44 -10.02 -3.23
N LYS A 27 -17.43 -10.24 -2.40
CA LYS A 27 -17.76 -9.37 -1.26
C LYS A 27 -17.26 -9.98 0.02
N ILE A 28 -16.60 -9.17 0.83
CA ILE A 28 -16.46 -9.42 2.25
C ILE A 28 -17.05 -8.21 2.98
N GLU A 29 -17.83 -8.47 4.02
CA GLU A 29 -18.48 -7.41 4.80
C GLU A 29 -17.67 -7.05 6.05
N ARG A 30 -16.85 -7.98 6.53
CA ARG A 30 -16.02 -7.80 7.71
C ARG A 30 -14.66 -8.47 7.54
N TYR A 31 -13.65 -7.84 8.11
CA TYR A 31 -12.37 -8.49 8.31
C TYR A 31 -12.39 -9.47 9.49
N PRO A 32 -11.47 -10.44 9.53
CA PRO A 32 -11.17 -11.15 10.77
C PRO A 32 -10.90 -10.12 11.88
N GLY A 33 -11.53 -10.22 13.03
CA GLY A 33 -11.44 -9.19 14.07
C GLY A 33 -12.61 -8.21 14.10
N GLY A 34 -13.56 -8.33 13.17
CA GLY A 34 -14.88 -7.70 13.26
C GLY A 34 -15.00 -6.29 12.68
N GLN A 35 -13.91 -5.74 12.09
CA GLN A 35 -13.99 -4.44 11.42
C GLN A 35 -14.92 -4.52 10.21
N THR A 36 -15.81 -3.54 10.10
CA THR A 36 -16.67 -3.39 8.93
C THR A 36 -15.87 -2.67 7.83
N VAL A 37 -15.92 -3.19 6.62
CA VAL A 37 -15.35 -2.55 5.44
C VAL A 37 -16.44 -1.89 4.62
N PRO A 38 -16.12 -0.82 3.85
CA PRO A 38 -17.05 -0.27 2.87
C PRO A 38 -17.44 -1.36 1.87
N THR A 39 -18.72 -1.48 1.59
CA THR A 39 -19.21 -2.49 0.66
C THR A 39 -19.26 -1.95 -0.77
N PRO A 40 -18.99 -2.76 -1.79
CA PRO A 40 -19.14 -2.37 -3.19
C PRO A 40 -20.56 -1.92 -3.57
N LYS A 41 -21.57 -2.20 -2.73
CA LYS A 41 -22.95 -1.76 -2.95
C LYS A 41 -23.15 -0.23 -2.90
N ALA A 42 -22.20 0.49 -2.27
CA ALA A 42 -22.26 1.96 -2.20
C ALA A 42 -21.93 2.65 -3.52
N ILE A 43 -21.42 1.93 -4.51
CA ILE A 43 -21.04 2.44 -5.83
C ILE A 43 -21.60 1.53 -6.93
N ASP A 44 -21.80 2.11 -8.11
CA ASP A 44 -22.14 1.35 -9.31
C ASP A 44 -20.87 0.70 -9.86
N PHE A 45 -20.76 -0.62 -9.77
CA PHE A 45 -19.69 -1.37 -10.38
C PHE A 45 -20.02 -1.68 -11.84
N VAL A 46 -19.16 -1.24 -12.75
CA VAL A 46 -19.27 -1.56 -14.18
C VAL A 46 -18.15 -2.53 -14.55
N PRO A 47 -18.47 -3.76 -14.95
CA PRO A 47 -17.47 -4.75 -15.37
C PRO A 47 -16.58 -4.19 -16.49
N GLY A 48 -15.27 -4.41 -16.38
CA GLY A 48 -14.28 -3.94 -17.36
C GLY A 48 -13.83 -2.49 -17.19
N GLN A 49 -14.37 -1.74 -16.21
CA GLN A 49 -13.89 -0.42 -15.84
C GLN A 49 -12.97 -0.46 -14.62
N LEU A 50 -11.92 0.36 -14.64
CA LEU A 50 -11.10 0.62 -13.46
C LEU A 50 -11.75 1.74 -12.65
N LEU A 51 -12.39 1.39 -11.54
CA LEU A 51 -13.10 2.36 -10.68
C LEU A 51 -12.18 3.44 -10.12
N GLY A 52 -10.90 3.11 -9.92
CA GLY A 52 -9.90 4.04 -9.42
C GLY A 52 -9.15 4.81 -10.51
N SER A 53 -9.67 4.88 -11.71
CA SER A 53 -9.10 5.63 -12.83
C SER A 53 -9.96 6.84 -13.21
N VAL A 54 -9.40 7.72 -14.04
CA VAL A 54 -10.13 8.89 -14.57
C VAL A 54 -11.42 8.46 -15.30
N SER A 55 -11.41 7.33 -16.01
CA SER A 55 -12.59 6.80 -16.68
C SER A 55 -13.66 6.30 -15.70
N GLY A 56 -13.25 5.73 -14.58
CA GLY A 56 -14.15 5.23 -13.52
C GLY A 56 -14.56 6.30 -12.51
N GLU A 57 -13.81 7.37 -12.36
CA GLU A 57 -14.08 8.51 -11.47
C GLU A 57 -14.46 8.13 -10.03
N LEU A 58 -14.01 6.97 -9.54
CA LEU A 58 -14.43 6.38 -8.25
C LEU A 58 -15.95 6.23 -8.09
N GLY A 59 -16.73 6.32 -9.16
CA GLY A 59 -18.19 6.33 -9.10
C GLY A 59 -18.79 7.58 -8.43
N LEU A 60 -18.04 8.69 -8.38
CA LEU A 60 -18.43 9.88 -7.61
C LEU A 60 -19.23 10.91 -8.39
N ARG A 61 -19.15 10.98 -9.71
CA ARG A 61 -19.73 12.06 -10.50
C ARG A 61 -21.22 12.26 -10.22
N ARG A 62 -22.01 11.22 -10.44
CA ARG A 62 -23.46 11.26 -10.22
C ARG A 62 -23.82 11.66 -8.79
N PHE A 63 -23.09 11.10 -7.81
CA PHE A 63 -23.31 11.40 -6.40
C PHE A 63 -23.08 12.87 -6.08
N LEU A 64 -21.96 13.44 -6.53
CA LEU A 64 -21.59 14.83 -6.23
C LEU A 64 -22.43 15.83 -6.99
N GLU A 65 -22.60 15.65 -8.30
CA GLU A 65 -23.35 16.59 -9.13
C GLU A 65 -24.83 16.63 -8.79
N SER A 66 -25.44 15.50 -8.38
CA SER A 66 -26.85 15.47 -7.92
C SER A 66 -27.07 16.28 -6.64
N GLN A 67 -26.03 16.56 -5.88
CA GLN A 67 -26.07 17.39 -4.67
C GLN A 67 -25.59 18.82 -4.91
N GLY A 68 -25.34 19.18 -6.17
CA GLY A 68 -24.89 20.52 -6.56
C GLY A 68 -23.40 20.80 -6.31
N HIS A 69 -22.57 19.76 -6.08
CA HIS A 69 -21.12 19.90 -6.00
C HIS A 69 -20.49 19.82 -7.39
N THR A 70 -19.29 20.38 -7.52
CA THR A 70 -18.49 20.30 -8.76
C THR A 70 -17.42 19.24 -8.61
N LEU A 71 -17.31 18.32 -9.57
CA LEU A 71 -16.25 17.31 -9.64
C LEU A 71 -15.33 17.59 -10.82
N VAL A 72 -14.06 17.86 -10.53
CA VAL A 72 -12.96 17.92 -11.51
C VAL A 72 -12.11 16.67 -11.37
N VAL A 73 -11.97 15.91 -12.45
CA VAL A 73 -11.15 14.68 -12.47
C VAL A 73 -10.02 14.86 -13.47
N THR A 74 -8.81 14.52 -13.06
CA THR A 74 -7.62 14.65 -13.91
C THR A 74 -6.56 13.61 -13.55
N SER A 75 -5.74 13.23 -14.52
CA SER A 75 -4.46 12.53 -14.31
C SER A 75 -3.27 13.48 -14.37
N ASP A 76 -3.48 14.69 -14.90
CA ASP A 76 -2.45 15.71 -15.11
C ASP A 76 -2.16 16.45 -13.79
N LYS A 77 -1.07 16.06 -13.14
CA LYS A 77 -0.71 16.45 -11.77
C LYS A 77 0.70 17.02 -11.62
N ASP A 78 1.51 16.94 -12.68
CA ASP A 78 2.93 17.31 -12.63
C ASP A 78 3.21 18.57 -13.47
N GLY A 79 4.07 19.42 -12.93
CA GLY A 79 4.45 20.69 -13.56
C GLY A 79 3.51 21.86 -13.23
N PRO A 80 4.01 23.10 -13.42
CA PRO A 80 3.33 24.31 -12.99
C PRO A 80 2.02 24.60 -13.76
N ASP A 81 1.89 24.08 -14.97
CA ASP A 81 0.75 24.29 -15.85
C ASP A 81 -0.25 23.12 -15.84
N SER A 82 -0.05 22.14 -14.94
CA SER A 82 -0.95 21.00 -14.84
C SER A 82 -2.36 21.41 -14.44
N VAL A 83 -3.33 20.58 -14.81
CA VAL A 83 -4.72 20.75 -14.37
C VAL A 83 -4.79 20.79 -12.85
N PHE A 84 -4.03 19.94 -12.18
CA PHE A 84 -3.98 19.91 -10.72
C PHE A 84 -3.56 21.27 -10.13
N GLU A 85 -2.46 21.86 -10.63
CA GLU A 85 -2.00 23.18 -10.13
C GLU A 85 -2.99 24.30 -10.40
N ARG A 86 -3.69 24.29 -11.55
CA ARG A 86 -4.69 25.32 -11.88
C ARG A 86 -5.95 25.22 -11.03
N GLU A 87 -6.39 24.01 -10.73
CA GLU A 87 -7.66 23.77 -10.03
C GLU A 87 -7.52 23.75 -8.50
N LEU A 88 -6.29 23.55 -7.99
CA LEU A 88 -5.99 23.41 -6.56
C LEU A 88 -6.36 24.63 -5.71
N PRO A 89 -6.13 25.91 -6.14
CA PRO A 89 -6.43 27.07 -5.32
C PRO A 89 -7.91 27.18 -4.91
N ASP A 90 -8.80 26.67 -5.74
CA ASP A 90 -10.25 26.75 -5.55
C ASP A 90 -10.87 25.46 -5.01
N ALA A 91 -10.09 24.39 -4.87
CA ALA A 91 -10.59 23.11 -4.39
C ALA A 91 -10.90 23.15 -2.89
N ASP A 92 -12.11 22.75 -2.52
CA ASP A 92 -12.52 22.53 -1.12
C ASP A 92 -12.03 21.16 -0.63
N ILE A 93 -12.01 20.17 -1.54
CA ILE A 93 -11.65 18.79 -1.26
C ILE A 93 -10.68 18.29 -2.34
N VAL A 94 -9.59 17.63 -1.92
CA VAL A 94 -8.68 16.94 -2.83
C VAL A 94 -8.73 15.43 -2.55
N ILE A 95 -8.88 14.63 -3.62
CA ILE A 95 -8.82 13.17 -3.56
C ILE A 95 -7.63 12.71 -4.39
N SER A 96 -6.80 11.84 -3.85
CA SER A 96 -5.61 11.31 -4.51
C SER A 96 -5.48 9.81 -4.28
N GLN A 97 -4.62 9.14 -5.06
CA GLN A 97 -4.35 7.71 -4.98
C GLN A 97 -2.89 7.46 -4.61
N PRO A 98 -2.56 6.47 -3.75
CA PRO A 98 -1.16 6.21 -3.37
C PRO A 98 -0.31 5.70 -4.53
N PHE A 99 -0.90 5.04 -5.52
CA PHE A 99 -0.20 4.54 -6.71
C PHE A 99 -0.11 5.56 -7.86
N TRP A 100 -0.88 6.67 -7.80
CA TRP A 100 -0.81 7.83 -8.68
C TRP A 100 -0.90 9.13 -7.87
N PRO A 101 0.06 9.41 -6.97
CA PRO A 101 -0.10 10.42 -5.95
C PRO A 101 -0.02 11.84 -6.52
N ALA A 102 -1.01 12.66 -6.18
CA ALA A 102 -0.89 14.11 -6.26
C ALA A 102 -0.26 14.60 -4.96
N TYR A 103 1.03 14.88 -4.98
CA TYR A 103 1.75 15.33 -3.79
C TYR A 103 1.22 16.67 -3.29
N LEU A 104 0.57 16.67 -2.14
CA LEU A 104 0.16 17.85 -1.39
C LEU A 104 1.31 18.32 -0.49
N THR A 105 2.31 18.94 -1.09
CA THR A 105 3.43 19.55 -0.37
C THR A 105 2.99 20.76 0.43
N ALA A 106 3.79 21.23 1.40
CA ALA A 106 3.53 22.46 2.14
C ALA A 106 3.28 23.65 1.21
N ALA A 107 4.05 23.76 0.12
CA ALA A 107 3.88 24.81 -0.88
C ALA A 107 2.52 24.73 -1.62
N ARG A 108 2.07 23.53 -1.96
CA ARG A 108 0.76 23.30 -2.58
C ARG A 108 -0.38 23.53 -1.60
N ILE A 109 -0.23 23.08 -0.36
CA ILE A 109 -1.19 23.35 0.73
C ILE A 109 -1.31 24.85 0.97
N ALA A 110 -0.21 25.61 0.92
CA ALA A 110 -0.25 27.08 1.05
C ALA A 110 -1.04 27.77 -0.08
N LYS A 111 -1.00 27.24 -1.31
CA LYS A 111 -1.78 27.75 -2.44
C LYS A 111 -3.27 27.37 -2.36
N ALA A 112 -3.58 26.24 -1.76
CA ALA A 112 -4.93 25.68 -1.67
C ALA A 112 -5.78 26.41 -0.61
N GLN A 113 -6.21 27.63 -0.91
CA GLN A 113 -6.85 28.55 0.04
C GLN A 113 -8.15 28.01 0.64
N LYS A 114 -8.91 27.24 -0.15
CA LYS A 114 -10.22 26.69 0.25
C LYS A 114 -10.15 25.26 0.77
N LEU A 115 -8.99 24.60 0.69
CA LEU A 115 -8.85 23.20 1.03
C LEU A 115 -9.15 22.94 2.51
N ARG A 116 -10.08 22.03 2.79
CA ARG A 116 -10.49 21.61 4.13
C ARG A 116 -10.40 20.11 4.35
N LEU A 117 -10.44 19.32 3.27
CA LEU A 117 -10.40 17.87 3.35
C LEU A 117 -9.49 17.31 2.26
N ALA A 118 -8.53 16.49 2.64
CA ALA A 118 -7.71 15.68 1.74
C ALA A 118 -8.01 14.21 1.97
N ILE A 119 -8.33 13.45 0.92
CA ILE A 119 -8.69 12.04 0.99
C ILE A 119 -7.70 11.21 0.17
N THR A 120 -7.13 10.20 0.80
CA THR A 120 -6.40 9.15 0.10
C THR A 120 -7.35 8.01 -0.26
N ALA A 121 -7.62 7.85 -1.56
CA ALA A 121 -8.38 6.71 -2.08
C ALA A 121 -7.47 5.47 -2.10
N GLY A 122 -7.29 4.89 -0.94
CA GLY A 122 -6.34 3.82 -0.66
C GLY A 122 -5.76 3.94 0.74
N ILE A 123 -4.61 3.31 0.97
CA ILE A 123 -3.84 3.38 2.22
C ILE A 123 -2.46 3.98 1.94
N GLY A 124 -2.06 4.93 2.78
CA GLY A 124 -0.76 5.60 2.70
C GLY A 124 -0.89 7.05 2.26
N SER A 125 -0.89 7.96 3.24
CA SER A 125 -1.03 9.41 3.06
C SER A 125 0.33 10.13 3.13
N ASP A 126 1.43 9.43 2.87
CA ASP A 126 2.79 9.97 2.83
C ASP A 126 3.04 10.97 1.68
N HIS A 127 2.11 11.07 0.74
CA HIS A 127 2.09 12.11 -0.31
C HIS A 127 1.44 13.42 0.15
N VAL A 128 0.92 13.50 1.38
CA VAL A 128 0.38 14.71 2.00
C VAL A 128 1.35 15.18 3.07
N ASP A 129 1.73 16.46 3.03
CA ASP A 129 2.47 17.09 4.12
C ASP A 129 1.54 17.25 5.33
N LEU A 130 1.63 16.29 6.26
CA LEU A 130 0.74 16.21 7.41
C LEU A 130 0.95 17.38 8.37
N GLN A 131 2.19 17.90 8.49
CA GLN A 131 2.47 19.03 9.36
C GLN A 131 1.81 20.30 8.82
N ALA A 132 1.94 20.58 7.52
CA ALA A 132 1.26 21.69 6.87
C ALA A 132 -0.27 21.56 6.95
N ALA A 133 -0.80 20.33 6.83
CA ALA A 133 -2.23 20.07 6.99
C ALA A 133 -2.72 20.37 8.41
N ILE A 134 -1.94 19.98 9.43
CA ILE A 134 -2.21 20.28 10.86
C ILE A 134 -2.26 21.79 11.08
N GLU A 135 -1.25 22.53 10.62
CA GLU A 135 -1.13 23.98 10.79
C GLU A 135 -2.27 24.75 10.09
N ARG A 136 -2.74 24.22 8.97
CA ARG A 136 -3.87 24.80 8.19
C ARG A 136 -5.24 24.28 8.67
N GLY A 137 -5.31 23.38 9.64
CA GLY A 137 -6.57 22.79 10.10
C GLY A 137 -7.28 21.94 9.06
N ILE A 138 -6.54 21.38 8.06
CA ILE A 138 -7.08 20.52 7.03
C ILE A 138 -7.27 19.12 7.62
N THR A 139 -8.45 18.54 7.41
CA THR A 139 -8.68 17.12 7.72
C THR A 139 -8.04 16.25 6.65
N VAL A 140 -7.26 15.24 7.08
CA VAL A 140 -6.69 14.22 6.19
C VAL A 140 -7.29 12.87 6.56
N ALA A 141 -7.84 12.19 5.58
CA ALA A 141 -8.42 10.86 5.75
C ALA A 141 -7.93 9.89 4.69
N GLU A 142 -7.86 8.61 5.02
CA GLU A 142 -7.57 7.52 4.08
C GLU A 142 -8.57 6.39 4.25
N VAL A 143 -8.82 5.61 3.19
CA VAL A 143 -9.73 4.48 3.27
C VAL A 143 -9.00 3.27 3.84
N THR A 144 -8.86 3.28 5.14
CA THR A 144 -8.22 2.20 5.89
C THR A 144 -8.92 0.85 5.68
N TYR A 145 -8.19 -0.24 5.62
CA TYR A 145 -8.62 -1.63 5.36
C TYR A 145 -9.04 -1.95 3.91
N CYS A 146 -9.21 -0.99 3.03
CA CYS A 146 -9.74 -1.25 1.68
C CYS A 146 -8.91 -2.25 0.86
N ASN A 147 -7.59 -2.24 1.02
CA ASN A 147 -6.67 -3.02 0.19
C ASN A 147 -5.79 -4.03 0.95
N SER A 148 -5.93 -4.15 2.27
CA SER A 148 -5.05 -5.01 3.09
C SER A 148 -5.06 -6.47 2.64
N ILE A 149 -6.23 -6.97 2.21
CA ILE A 149 -6.35 -8.33 1.66
C ILE A 149 -5.62 -8.43 0.33
N SER A 150 -5.87 -7.51 -0.60
CA SER A 150 -5.25 -7.53 -1.92
C SER A 150 -3.73 -7.47 -1.84
N VAL A 151 -3.19 -6.57 -1.01
CA VAL A 151 -1.74 -6.48 -0.79
C VAL A 151 -1.19 -7.77 -0.17
N SER A 152 -1.86 -8.32 0.84
CA SER A 152 -1.36 -9.55 1.48
C SER A 152 -1.34 -10.76 0.52
N GLU A 153 -2.33 -10.86 -0.36
CA GLU A 153 -2.37 -11.90 -1.40
C GLU A 153 -1.28 -11.69 -2.46
N HIS A 154 -1.05 -10.44 -2.85
CA HIS A 154 0.03 -10.08 -3.77
C HIS A 154 1.41 -10.40 -3.18
N VAL A 155 1.64 -10.14 -1.89
CA VAL A 155 2.88 -10.52 -1.18
C VAL A 155 3.10 -12.03 -1.23
N VAL A 156 2.08 -12.85 -0.91
CA VAL A 156 2.19 -14.30 -0.97
C VAL A 156 2.48 -14.79 -2.39
N MET A 157 1.80 -14.21 -3.38
CA MET A 157 2.09 -14.50 -4.80
C MET A 157 3.55 -14.18 -5.16
N MET A 158 4.06 -13.01 -4.74
CA MET A 158 5.45 -12.62 -5.01
C MET A 158 6.45 -13.56 -4.35
N ILE A 159 6.21 -13.96 -3.08
CA ILE A 159 7.05 -14.93 -2.38
C ILE A 159 7.12 -16.24 -3.17
N LEU A 160 5.96 -16.79 -3.55
CA LEU A 160 5.90 -18.01 -4.33
C LEU A 160 6.53 -17.86 -5.71
N ALA A 161 6.32 -16.72 -6.39
CA ALA A 161 6.92 -16.46 -7.69
C ALA A 161 8.47 -16.44 -7.65
N LEU A 162 9.05 -15.88 -6.58
CA LEU A 162 10.50 -15.89 -6.37
C LEU A 162 11.02 -17.29 -6.00
N VAL A 163 10.44 -17.90 -4.95
CA VAL A 163 10.91 -19.18 -4.41
C VAL A 163 10.76 -20.31 -5.45
N ARG A 164 9.68 -20.29 -6.26
CA ARG A 164 9.42 -21.27 -7.32
C ARG A 164 10.06 -20.91 -8.67
N ASN A 165 10.85 -19.84 -8.73
CA ASN A 165 11.49 -19.37 -9.98
C ASN A 165 10.48 -19.22 -11.14
N TYR A 166 9.27 -18.71 -10.84
CA TYR A 166 8.16 -18.71 -11.79
C TYR A 166 8.41 -17.82 -13.01
N ILE A 167 8.92 -16.59 -12.79
CA ILE A 167 9.09 -15.60 -13.87
C ILE A 167 10.08 -16.10 -14.94
N PRO A 168 11.30 -16.54 -14.62
CA PRO A 168 12.20 -17.12 -15.59
C PRO A 168 11.64 -18.36 -16.28
N SER A 169 10.90 -19.22 -15.54
CA SER A 169 10.28 -20.42 -16.10
C SER A 169 9.19 -20.06 -17.12
N TYR A 170 8.38 -19.06 -16.82
CA TYR A 170 7.39 -18.49 -17.75
C TYR A 170 8.06 -17.92 -19.02
N GLN A 171 9.17 -17.17 -18.85
CA GLN A 171 9.92 -16.60 -19.97
C GLN A 171 10.46 -17.67 -20.92
N TRP A 172 10.94 -18.79 -20.41
CA TRP A 172 11.35 -19.93 -21.25
C TRP A 172 10.24 -20.38 -22.20
N VAL A 173 9.04 -20.56 -21.65
CA VAL A 173 7.88 -21.06 -22.44
C VAL A 173 7.41 -20.03 -23.47
N VAL A 174 7.23 -18.76 -23.09
CA VAL A 174 6.73 -17.73 -24.02
C VAL A 174 7.73 -17.41 -25.13
N ASN A 175 9.01 -17.64 -24.90
CA ASN A 175 10.06 -17.48 -25.91
C ASN A 175 10.27 -18.77 -26.75
N GLY A 176 9.39 -19.78 -26.64
CA GLY A 176 9.45 -21.01 -27.40
C GLY A 176 10.51 -22.00 -26.90
N GLY A 177 11.11 -21.78 -25.75
CA GLY A 177 12.10 -22.66 -25.14
C GLY A 177 11.51 -23.72 -24.23
N TRP A 178 12.33 -24.71 -23.87
CA TRP A 178 11.99 -25.79 -22.96
C TRP A 178 13.25 -26.25 -22.19
N ASN A 179 13.53 -25.60 -21.06
CA ASN A 179 14.72 -25.91 -20.25
C ASN A 179 14.35 -26.17 -18.78
N ILE A 180 14.02 -27.42 -18.48
CA ILE A 180 13.61 -27.84 -17.13
C ILE A 180 14.76 -27.66 -16.14
N ALA A 181 16.00 -27.96 -16.55
CA ALA A 181 17.16 -27.87 -15.66
C ALA A 181 17.39 -26.43 -15.19
N ASP A 182 17.31 -25.44 -16.07
CA ASP A 182 17.45 -24.03 -15.71
C ASP A 182 16.28 -23.55 -14.81
N CYS A 183 15.05 -23.91 -15.18
CA CYS A 183 13.88 -23.58 -14.38
C CYS A 183 13.97 -24.14 -12.94
N ALA A 184 14.42 -25.39 -12.81
CA ALA A 184 14.50 -26.08 -11.52
C ALA A 184 15.71 -25.67 -10.68
N SER A 185 16.80 -25.21 -11.29
CA SER A 185 18.07 -24.92 -10.61
C SER A 185 17.97 -23.87 -9.48
N ARG A 186 16.94 -23.04 -9.49
CA ARG A 186 16.66 -21.97 -8.52
C ARG A 186 15.27 -22.08 -7.88
N SER A 187 14.60 -23.22 -8.06
CA SER A 187 13.26 -23.45 -7.52
C SER A 187 13.34 -24.28 -6.25
N TYR A 188 12.71 -23.81 -5.20
CA TYR A 188 12.64 -24.43 -3.89
C TYR A 188 11.18 -24.56 -3.44
N ASP A 189 10.92 -25.41 -2.45
CA ASP A 189 9.65 -25.41 -1.74
C ASP A 189 9.68 -24.34 -0.65
N LEU A 190 8.54 -23.73 -0.37
CA LEU A 190 8.42 -22.74 0.69
C LEU A 190 8.34 -23.42 2.07
N GLU A 191 7.85 -24.64 2.12
CA GLU A 191 7.79 -25.49 3.32
C GLU A 191 9.14 -25.52 4.04
N GLY A 192 9.10 -25.37 5.35
CA GLY A 192 10.29 -25.38 6.20
C GLY A 192 11.13 -24.09 6.19
N MET A 193 10.83 -23.13 5.33
CA MET A 193 11.51 -21.83 5.35
C MET A 193 11.07 -20.97 6.52
N ALA A 194 11.98 -20.11 6.98
CA ALA A 194 11.66 -19.03 7.91
C ALA A 194 11.22 -17.78 7.13
N VAL A 195 9.99 -17.34 7.36
CA VAL A 195 9.41 -16.16 6.69
C VAL A 195 9.14 -15.08 7.72
N GLY A 196 9.72 -13.88 7.51
CA GLY A 196 9.60 -12.76 8.42
C GLY A 196 8.94 -11.54 7.80
N THR A 197 8.17 -10.80 8.60
CA THR A 197 7.63 -9.49 8.21
C THR A 197 8.21 -8.37 9.05
N VAL A 198 8.65 -7.31 8.38
CA VAL A 198 8.95 -6.01 9.00
C VAL A 198 7.68 -5.18 8.96
N GLY A 199 7.07 -5.02 10.12
CA GLY A 199 5.72 -4.50 10.27
C GLY A 199 4.67 -5.62 10.33
N ALA A 200 3.99 -5.74 11.47
CA ALA A 200 2.92 -6.71 11.71
C ALA A 200 1.56 -6.02 11.94
N GLY A 201 1.37 -4.90 11.25
CA GLY A 201 0.10 -4.20 11.20
C GLY A 201 -0.96 -4.99 10.41
N ARG A 202 -1.92 -4.30 9.82
CA ARG A 202 -3.04 -4.91 9.08
C ARG A 202 -2.57 -5.83 7.94
N ILE A 203 -1.62 -5.36 7.13
CA ILE A 203 -1.10 -6.11 5.99
C ILE A 203 -0.17 -7.23 6.48
N GLY A 204 0.81 -6.91 7.31
CA GLY A 204 1.78 -7.91 7.80
C GLY A 204 1.11 -9.08 8.53
N SER A 205 0.14 -8.81 9.41
CA SER A 205 -0.64 -9.87 10.07
C SER A 205 -1.47 -10.69 9.08
N ALA A 206 -2.04 -10.05 8.04
CA ALA A 206 -2.77 -10.77 7.00
C ALA A 206 -1.87 -11.64 6.12
N VAL A 207 -0.62 -11.22 5.89
CA VAL A 207 0.41 -12.03 5.22
C VAL A 207 0.77 -13.24 6.07
N LEU A 208 1.08 -13.04 7.35
CA LEU A 208 1.42 -14.13 8.28
C LEU A 208 0.30 -15.18 8.35
N ARG A 209 -0.96 -14.74 8.45
CA ARG A 209 -2.12 -15.65 8.46
C ARG A 209 -2.22 -16.48 7.18
N ARG A 210 -1.94 -15.90 6.01
CA ARG A 210 -1.99 -16.58 4.72
C ARG A 210 -0.82 -17.52 4.48
N LEU A 211 0.32 -17.26 5.11
CA LEU A 211 1.51 -18.09 5.00
C LEU A 211 1.49 -19.30 5.95
N LYS A 212 0.73 -19.25 7.04
CA LYS A 212 0.66 -20.33 8.02
C LYS A 212 0.40 -21.72 7.41
N PRO A 213 -0.51 -21.89 6.43
CA PRO A 213 -0.76 -23.20 5.82
C PRO A 213 0.37 -23.73 4.92
N PHE A 214 1.45 -22.99 4.73
CA PHE A 214 2.60 -23.42 3.93
C PHE A 214 3.68 -24.12 4.75
N ASP A 215 3.40 -24.45 6.03
CA ASP A 215 4.32 -25.14 6.93
C ASP A 215 5.68 -24.43 7.09
N VAL A 216 5.62 -23.10 7.14
CA VAL A 216 6.75 -22.20 7.37
C VAL A 216 6.88 -21.79 8.83
N SER A 217 8.08 -21.47 9.29
CA SER A 217 8.25 -20.75 10.55
C SER A 217 8.02 -19.26 10.35
N LEU A 218 7.09 -18.68 11.12
CA LEU A 218 6.68 -17.30 10.97
C LEU A 218 7.33 -16.39 12.00
N HIS A 219 7.88 -15.29 11.52
CA HIS A 219 8.61 -14.31 12.31
C HIS A 219 8.10 -12.90 12.05
N TYR A 220 8.22 -12.01 13.02
CA TYR A 220 7.91 -10.61 12.81
C TYR A 220 8.71 -9.69 13.71
N THR A 221 8.85 -8.45 13.27
CA THR A 221 9.23 -7.31 14.09
C THR A 221 8.26 -6.17 13.82
N ASP A 222 7.91 -5.45 14.84
CA ASP A 222 7.05 -4.25 14.77
C ASP A 222 7.38 -3.36 15.96
N LYS A 223 7.23 -2.05 15.77
CA LYS A 223 7.32 -1.07 16.83
C LYS A 223 6.33 -1.38 17.97
N TYR A 224 5.17 -1.92 17.63
CA TYR A 224 4.15 -2.34 18.56
C TYR A 224 4.02 -3.86 18.50
N ARG A 225 4.47 -4.54 19.55
CA ARG A 225 4.34 -5.99 19.64
C ARG A 225 2.88 -6.42 19.58
N LEU A 226 2.60 -7.50 18.85
CA LEU A 226 1.28 -8.10 18.80
C LEU A 226 0.85 -8.58 20.20
N ALA A 227 -0.45 -8.62 20.44
CA ALA A 227 -0.98 -9.20 21.66
C ALA A 227 -0.62 -10.69 21.75
N PRO A 228 -0.35 -11.23 22.97
CA PRO A 228 0.08 -12.61 23.13
C PRO A 228 -0.88 -13.66 22.55
N GLU A 229 -2.18 -13.38 22.57
CA GLU A 229 -3.20 -14.22 21.96
C GLU A 229 -3.10 -14.25 20.42
N VAL A 230 -2.76 -13.14 19.80
CA VAL A 230 -2.54 -13.03 18.34
C VAL A 230 -1.25 -13.76 17.94
N GLU A 231 -0.17 -13.59 18.73
CA GLU A 231 1.08 -14.33 18.51
C GLU A 231 0.83 -15.85 18.55
N ARG A 232 0.04 -16.31 19.53
CA ARG A 232 -0.31 -17.74 19.65
C ARG A 232 -1.22 -18.21 18.50
N GLU A 233 -2.24 -17.43 18.14
CA GLU A 233 -3.14 -17.75 17.02
C GLU A 233 -2.36 -17.92 15.72
N LEU A 234 -1.47 -16.97 15.44
CA LEU A 234 -0.67 -16.97 14.22
C LEU A 234 0.51 -17.97 14.28
N GLY A 235 0.97 -18.32 15.47
CA GLY A 235 2.16 -19.14 15.66
C GLY A 235 3.44 -18.43 15.29
N VAL A 236 3.56 -17.14 15.64
CA VAL A 236 4.65 -16.26 15.20
C VAL A 236 5.67 -16.00 16.30
N THR A 237 6.93 -15.83 15.90
CA THR A 237 8.04 -15.42 16.78
C THR A 237 8.32 -13.93 16.63
N TYR A 238 8.30 -13.20 17.74
CA TYR A 238 8.66 -11.78 17.80
C TYR A 238 10.18 -11.58 17.82
N HIS A 239 10.64 -10.58 17.09
CA HIS A 239 12.02 -10.07 17.11
C HIS A 239 12.04 -8.61 17.56
N PRO A 240 12.95 -8.21 18.48
CA PRO A 240 12.97 -6.87 19.02
C PRO A 240 13.38 -5.79 18.02
N ASP A 241 14.08 -6.21 16.96
CA ASP A 241 14.57 -5.32 15.89
C ASP A 241 14.64 -6.03 14.54
N VAL A 242 14.84 -5.24 13.49
CA VAL A 242 14.91 -5.71 12.11
C VAL A 242 16.13 -6.60 11.88
N GLU A 243 17.26 -6.28 12.53
CA GLU A 243 18.49 -7.04 12.36
C GLU A 243 18.37 -8.48 12.84
N SER A 244 17.81 -8.67 14.03
CA SER A 244 17.57 -10.01 14.59
C SER A 244 16.60 -10.84 13.76
N LEU A 245 15.60 -10.17 13.14
CA LEU A 245 14.67 -10.81 12.20
C LEU A 245 15.37 -11.29 10.94
N VAL A 246 16.09 -10.39 10.25
CA VAL A 246 16.65 -10.71 8.92
C VAL A 246 17.74 -11.78 8.98
N ARG A 247 18.42 -11.92 10.11
CA ARG A 247 19.45 -12.97 10.33
C ARG A 247 18.91 -14.38 10.28
N VAL A 248 17.64 -14.58 10.64
CA VAL A 248 17.04 -15.92 10.76
C VAL A 248 16.09 -16.28 9.63
N CYS A 249 15.63 -15.28 8.86
CA CYS A 249 14.63 -15.48 7.82
C CYS A 249 15.24 -15.84 6.46
N ASP A 250 14.62 -16.78 5.76
CA ASP A 250 14.91 -17.10 4.36
C ASP A 250 14.16 -16.18 3.41
N VAL A 251 12.98 -15.68 3.84
CA VAL A 251 12.18 -14.71 3.13
C VAL A 251 11.84 -13.57 4.08
N VAL A 252 12.07 -12.33 3.64
CA VAL A 252 11.69 -11.12 4.39
C VAL A 252 10.72 -10.30 3.55
N THR A 253 9.59 -9.92 4.14
CA THR A 253 8.63 -8.99 3.51
C THR A 253 8.50 -7.69 4.30
N ILE A 254 8.43 -6.57 3.59
CA ILE A 254 8.37 -5.24 4.16
C ILE A 254 6.92 -4.74 4.12
N ASN A 255 6.33 -4.53 5.29
CA ASN A 255 4.96 -4.05 5.49
C ASN A 255 4.90 -2.88 6.48
N THR A 256 6.00 -2.17 6.64
CA THR A 256 6.11 -0.96 7.47
C THR A 256 5.91 0.30 6.61
N PRO A 257 5.32 1.38 7.14
CA PRO A 257 5.20 2.64 6.40
C PRO A 257 6.56 3.32 6.20
N LEU A 258 6.60 4.25 5.23
CA LEU A 258 7.76 5.11 5.01
C LEU A 258 7.78 6.23 6.05
N HIS A 259 8.87 6.32 6.78
CA HIS A 259 9.22 7.37 7.74
C HIS A 259 10.70 7.72 7.60
N PRO A 260 11.18 8.81 8.18
CA PRO A 260 12.61 9.09 8.23
C PRO A 260 13.43 7.93 8.83
N GLU A 261 12.86 7.19 9.79
CA GLU A 261 13.51 6.04 10.44
C GLU A 261 13.51 4.78 9.56
N THR A 262 12.66 4.68 8.56
CA THR A 262 12.53 3.53 7.66
C THR A 262 13.02 3.82 6.24
N GLU A 263 13.34 5.08 5.93
CA GLU A 263 13.94 5.45 4.65
C GLU A 263 15.34 4.83 4.56
N HIS A 264 15.58 4.08 3.46
CA HIS A 264 16.81 3.31 3.22
C HIS A 264 17.17 2.35 4.39
N LEU A 265 16.16 1.83 5.08
CA LEU A 265 16.36 0.83 6.12
C LEU A 265 17.08 -0.41 5.57
N PHE A 266 16.66 -0.90 4.39
CA PHE A 266 17.33 -1.99 3.70
C PHE A 266 18.45 -1.44 2.80
N ASN A 267 19.54 -1.09 3.44
CA ASN A 267 20.80 -0.68 2.82
C ASN A 267 21.82 -1.83 2.78
N ASP A 268 23.03 -1.60 2.24
CA ASP A 268 24.08 -2.61 2.16
C ASP A 268 24.38 -3.26 3.52
N THR A 269 24.38 -2.49 4.60
CA THR A 269 24.71 -2.99 5.96
C THR A 269 23.64 -3.97 6.46
N LEU A 270 22.37 -3.64 6.33
CA LEU A 270 21.28 -4.52 6.77
C LEU A 270 21.13 -5.73 5.84
N ILE A 271 21.20 -5.51 4.51
CA ILE A 271 21.12 -6.60 3.52
C ILE A 271 22.26 -7.61 3.73
N ALA A 272 23.46 -7.17 4.05
CA ALA A 272 24.60 -8.06 4.34
C ALA A 272 24.37 -8.96 5.56
N LYS A 273 23.43 -8.61 6.46
CA LYS A 273 23.05 -9.40 7.63
C LYS A 273 21.98 -10.46 7.33
N MET A 274 21.31 -10.34 6.19
CA MET A 274 20.37 -11.36 5.72
C MET A 274 21.11 -12.65 5.40
N LYS A 275 20.40 -13.79 5.47
CA LYS A 275 20.97 -15.05 5.02
C LYS A 275 21.42 -14.95 3.56
N ARG A 276 22.55 -15.56 3.24
CA ARG A 276 22.93 -15.71 1.83
C ARG A 276 21.88 -16.59 1.14
N GLY A 277 21.38 -16.12 0.00
CA GLY A 277 20.29 -16.78 -0.71
C GLY A 277 18.89 -16.43 -0.20
N ALA A 278 18.76 -15.44 0.66
CA ALA A 278 17.46 -14.96 1.10
C ALA A 278 16.70 -14.21 0.00
N TYR A 279 15.38 -14.17 0.15
CA TYR A 279 14.47 -13.42 -0.70
C TYR A 279 13.95 -12.18 0.04
N LEU A 280 13.78 -11.08 -0.69
CA LEU A 280 13.25 -9.83 -0.16
C LEU A 280 12.03 -9.38 -0.98
N VAL A 281 10.92 -9.07 -0.30
CA VAL A 281 9.68 -8.60 -0.92
C VAL A 281 9.29 -7.24 -0.34
N ASN A 282 9.05 -6.24 -1.20
CA ASN A 282 8.66 -4.89 -0.79
C ASN A 282 7.40 -4.41 -1.52
N THR A 283 6.29 -4.40 -0.81
CA THR A 283 5.02 -3.83 -1.28
C THR A 283 4.61 -2.60 -0.47
N ALA A 284 5.51 -2.06 0.36
CA ALA A 284 5.26 -0.90 1.19
C ALA A 284 5.59 0.41 0.47
N ARG A 285 6.87 0.82 0.44
CA ARG A 285 7.34 2.00 -0.29
C ARG A 285 8.74 1.76 -0.85
N GLY A 286 9.00 2.27 -2.07
CA GLY A 286 10.29 2.08 -2.76
C GLY A 286 11.48 2.58 -1.97
N LYS A 287 11.36 3.75 -1.35
CA LYS A 287 12.42 4.37 -0.54
C LYS A 287 12.84 3.61 0.73
N ILE A 288 12.10 2.60 1.16
CA ILE A 288 12.51 1.78 2.32
C ILE A 288 13.73 0.93 1.98
N CYS A 289 13.90 0.59 0.72
CA CYS A 289 15.10 -0.06 0.22
C CYS A 289 16.03 0.95 -0.45
N ASP A 290 17.32 0.88 -0.14
CA ASP A 290 18.32 1.54 -0.96
C ASP A 290 18.35 0.83 -2.33
N ARG A 291 18.08 1.62 -3.38
CA ARG A 291 17.95 1.13 -4.75
C ARG A 291 19.18 0.34 -5.22
N ASP A 292 20.34 0.92 -5.02
CA ASP A 292 21.58 0.38 -5.55
C ASP A 292 22.11 -0.76 -4.68
N ALA A 293 21.85 -0.74 -3.38
CA ALA A 293 22.19 -1.84 -2.47
C ALA A 293 21.44 -3.14 -2.84
N VAL A 294 20.15 -3.04 -3.20
CA VAL A 294 19.37 -4.20 -3.67
C VAL A 294 19.99 -4.77 -4.96
N VAL A 295 20.32 -3.92 -5.93
CA VAL A 295 20.96 -4.34 -7.20
C VAL A 295 22.26 -5.07 -6.92
N ARG A 296 23.17 -4.46 -6.15
CA ARG A 296 24.45 -5.07 -5.78
C ARG A 296 24.30 -6.42 -5.08
N ALA A 297 23.31 -6.55 -4.21
CA ALA A 297 23.07 -7.79 -3.48
C ALA A 297 22.61 -8.93 -4.40
N LEU A 298 21.77 -8.63 -5.39
CA LEU A 298 21.34 -9.59 -6.41
C LEU A 298 22.48 -9.98 -7.35
N GLU A 299 23.24 -9.01 -7.85
CA GLU A 299 24.39 -9.25 -8.74
C GLU A 299 25.47 -10.12 -8.09
N ARG A 300 25.73 -9.94 -6.78
CA ARG A 300 26.67 -10.76 -6.01
C ARG A 300 26.11 -12.12 -5.58
N GLY A 301 24.84 -12.40 -5.86
CA GLY A 301 24.15 -13.60 -5.41
C GLY A 301 24.05 -13.71 -3.88
N HIS A 302 24.07 -12.58 -3.17
CA HIS A 302 23.78 -12.53 -1.73
C HIS A 302 22.28 -12.70 -1.50
N LEU A 303 21.45 -11.96 -2.21
CA LEU A 303 20.01 -12.21 -2.32
C LEU A 303 19.75 -13.17 -3.48
N ALA A 304 18.86 -14.15 -3.26
CA ALA A 304 18.40 -15.06 -4.31
C ALA A 304 17.35 -14.39 -5.22
N GLY A 305 16.60 -13.42 -4.70
CA GLY A 305 15.62 -12.68 -5.49
C GLY A 305 15.03 -11.49 -4.72
N TYR A 306 14.51 -10.53 -5.49
CA TYR A 306 13.76 -9.38 -5.00
C TYR A 306 12.45 -9.26 -5.77
N ALA A 307 11.34 -9.14 -5.06
CA ALA A 307 10.07 -8.75 -5.68
C ALA A 307 9.56 -7.47 -5.03
N GLY A 308 9.06 -6.58 -5.86
CA GLY A 308 8.56 -5.30 -5.39
C GLY A 308 7.40 -4.80 -6.22
N ASP A 309 6.56 -4.02 -5.57
CA ASP A 309 5.41 -3.38 -6.21
C ASP A 309 5.52 -1.85 -6.18
N VAL A 310 6.57 -1.34 -5.56
CA VAL A 310 6.74 0.08 -5.25
C VAL A 310 8.08 0.59 -5.77
N TRP A 311 8.10 1.84 -6.23
CA TRP A 311 9.21 2.46 -6.93
C TRP A 311 9.55 3.81 -6.33
N PHE A 312 10.76 4.29 -6.61
CA PHE A 312 11.13 5.69 -6.38
C PHE A 312 12.19 6.14 -7.40
N PRO A 313 11.90 7.22 -8.18
CA PRO A 313 10.61 7.91 -8.27
C PRO A 313 9.50 7.02 -8.83
N GLN A 314 8.26 7.46 -8.74
CA GLN A 314 7.10 6.75 -9.27
C GLN A 314 6.24 7.70 -10.14
N PRO A 315 6.00 7.35 -11.43
CA PRO A 315 6.52 6.18 -12.14
C PRO A 315 8.05 6.20 -12.29
N PRO A 316 8.70 5.03 -12.35
CA PRO A 316 10.15 4.97 -12.53
C PRO A 316 10.56 5.31 -13.96
N PRO A 317 11.70 5.99 -14.19
CA PRO A 317 12.24 6.24 -15.51
C PRO A 317 12.56 4.93 -16.24
N LYS A 318 12.71 5.01 -17.57
CA LYS A 318 12.92 3.82 -18.41
C LYS A 318 14.24 3.09 -18.08
N ASP A 319 15.23 3.82 -17.63
CA ASP A 319 16.57 3.33 -17.25
C ASP A 319 16.72 3.00 -15.75
N HIS A 320 15.60 2.95 -15.00
CA HIS A 320 15.66 2.62 -13.59
C HIS A 320 16.25 1.21 -13.37
N PRO A 321 17.29 1.04 -12.50
CA PRO A 321 18.05 -0.20 -12.37
C PRO A 321 17.21 -1.42 -11.99
N TRP A 322 16.12 -1.23 -11.25
CA TRP A 322 15.22 -2.33 -10.87
C TRP A 322 14.44 -2.93 -12.05
N ARG A 323 14.48 -2.30 -13.24
CA ARG A 323 13.85 -2.88 -14.44
C ARG A 323 14.66 -4.01 -15.05
N THR A 324 15.98 -4.02 -14.81
CA THR A 324 16.94 -4.93 -15.44
C THR A 324 17.78 -5.74 -14.46
N MET A 325 17.65 -5.51 -13.14
CA MET A 325 18.37 -6.30 -12.15
C MET A 325 18.03 -7.78 -12.25
N PRO A 326 18.95 -8.71 -11.92
CA PRO A 326 18.70 -10.14 -12.04
C PRO A 326 17.67 -10.60 -10.98
N HIS A 327 16.96 -11.70 -11.28
CA HIS A 327 16.10 -12.41 -10.34
C HIS A 327 15.06 -11.53 -9.63
N HIS A 328 14.42 -10.65 -10.37
CA HIS A 328 13.40 -9.75 -9.83
C HIS A 328 11.99 -10.07 -10.30
N GLY A 329 11.00 -9.68 -9.48
CA GLY A 329 9.58 -9.69 -9.78
C GLY A 329 8.95 -8.33 -9.49
N MET A 330 9.22 -7.32 -10.32
CA MET A 330 8.69 -5.97 -10.13
C MET A 330 7.34 -5.79 -10.81
N THR A 331 6.39 -5.16 -10.10
CA THR A 331 5.07 -4.80 -10.59
C THR A 331 4.82 -3.28 -10.45
N PRO A 332 3.87 -2.69 -11.20
CA PRO A 332 3.72 -1.24 -11.29
C PRO A 332 2.76 -0.66 -10.23
N HIS A 333 2.96 -0.99 -8.95
CA HIS A 333 2.19 -0.53 -7.79
C HIS A 333 0.70 -0.92 -7.87
N VAL A 334 0.46 -2.21 -8.14
CA VAL A 334 -0.88 -2.79 -8.31
C VAL A 334 -1.32 -3.69 -7.16
N ALA A 335 -0.45 -3.97 -6.18
CA ALA A 335 -0.76 -4.86 -5.06
C ALA A 335 -2.05 -4.46 -4.33
N GLY A 336 -2.27 -3.15 -4.17
CA GLY A 336 -3.45 -2.59 -3.53
C GLY A 336 -4.57 -2.17 -4.47
N THR A 337 -4.50 -2.49 -5.76
CA THR A 337 -5.42 -1.97 -6.78
C THR A 337 -6.21 -3.06 -7.52
N SER A 338 -6.40 -4.21 -6.92
CA SER A 338 -7.34 -5.20 -7.48
C SER A 338 -8.75 -4.59 -7.62
N LEU A 339 -9.57 -5.09 -8.53
CA LEU A 339 -10.95 -4.59 -8.69
C LEU A 339 -11.74 -4.65 -7.38
N SER A 340 -11.48 -5.66 -6.55
CA SER A 340 -12.06 -5.78 -5.21
C SER A 340 -11.62 -4.66 -4.27
N ALA A 341 -10.34 -4.29 -4.29
CA ALA A 341 -9.82 -3.16 -3.51
C ALA A 341 -10.36 -1.83 -4.05
N GLN A 342 -10.38 -1.66 -5.36
CA GLN A 342 -10.90 -0.45 -6.02
C GLN A 342 -12.36 -0.18 -5.62
N ALA A 343 -13.21 -1.20 -5.64
CA ALA A 343 -14.59 -1.06 -5.19
C ALA A 343 -14.69 -0.66 -3.71
N ARG A 344 -13.81 -1.22 -2.86
CA ARG A 344 -13.80 -0.88 -1.43
C ARG A 344 -13.31 0.53 -1.16
N TYR A 345 -12.21 0.99 -1.80
CA TYR A 345 -11.77 2.36 -1.56
C TYR A 345 -12.67 3.41 -2.23
N ALA A 346 -13.30 3.10 -3.35
CA ALA A 346 -14.31 3.99 -3.93
C ALA A 346 -15.52 4.13 -3.00
N ALA A 347 -16.03 3.02 -2.44
CA ALA A 347 -17.10 3.05 -1.45
C ALA A 347 -16.71 3.80 -0.18
N GLY A 348 -15.47 3.63 0.30
CA GLY A 348 -14.96 4.34 1.48
C GLY A 348 -14.78 5.83 1.25
N VAL A 349 -14.28 6.24 0.07
CA VAL A 349 -14.22 7.67 -0.30
C VAL A 349 -15.62 8.28 -0.30
N ARG A 350 -16.59 7.59 -0.87
CA ARG A 350 -17.97 8.03 -0.85
C ARG A 350 -18.51 8.17 0.57
N GLU A 351 -18.28 7.20 1.44
CA GLU A 351 -18.68 7.25 2.85
C GLU A 351 -18.05 8.45 3.58
N ILE A 352 -16.76 8.74 3.34
CA ILE A 352 -16.08 9.92 3.91
C ILE A 352 -16.76 11.21 3.43
N LEU A 353 -17.08 11.32 2.15
CA LEU A 353 -17.75 12.49 1.58
C LEU A 353 -19.18 12.66 2.10
N GLU A 354 -19.94 11.59 2.22
CA GLU A 354 -21.28 11.61 2.82
C GLU A 354 -21.22 12.13 4.27
N CYS A 355 -20.33 11.57 5.09
CA CYS A 355 -20.11 12.04 6.45
C CYS A 355 -19.72 13.53 6.50
N TRP A 356 -18.80 13.94 5.61
CA TRP A 356 -18.33 15.31 5.54
C TRP A 356 -19.45 16.31 5.20
N PHE A 357 -20.23 16.03 4.16
CA PHE A 357 -21.31 16.94 3.71
C PHE A 357 -22.49 16.98 4.66
N GLU A 358 -22.77 15.86 5.34
CA GLU A 358 -23.86 15.78 6.32
C GLU A 358 -23.43 16.23 7.74
N GLY A 359 -22.17 16.59 7.94
CA GLY A 359 -21.64 16.97 9.27
C GLY A 359 -21.61 15.81 10.25
N ARG A 360 -21.63 14.58 9.76
CA ARG A 360 -21.47 13.37 10.58
C ARG A 360 -20.00 13.06 10.85
N PRO A 361 -19.67 12.42 11.96
CA PRO A 361 -18.29 12.02 12.23
C PRO A 361 -17.80 11.01 11.18
N ILE A 362 -16.59 11.26 10.63
CA ILE A 362 -15.85 10.30 9.83
C ILE A 362 -15.36 9.20 10.78
N ARG A 363 -15.32 7.95 10.33
CA ARG A 363 -14.77 6.83 11.12
C ARG A 363 -13.37 7.16 11.64
N GLU A 364 -13.15 6.84 12.91
CA GLU A 364 -11.86 7.09 13.55
C GLU A 364 -10.68 6.40 12.83
N GLU A 365 -10.92 5.20 12.32
CA GLU A 365 -9.92 4.44 11.56
C GLU A 365 -9.53 5.05 10.21
N TYR A 366 -10.36 5.95 9.66
CA TYR A 366 -10.04 6.68 8.42
C TYR A 366 -9.27 7.97 8.66
N LEU A 367 -9.31 8.50 9.86
CA LEU A 367 -8.70 9.79 10.17
C LEU A 367 -7.17 9.66 10.34
N ILE A 368 -6.45 10.58 9.72
CA ILE A 368 -5.01 10.77 9.86
C ILE A 368 -4.72 12.11 10.54
N VAL A 369 -5.37 13.18 10.07
CA VAL A 369 -5.34 14.51 10.70
C VAL A 369 -6.77 14.99 10.89
N ALA A 370 -7.09 15.39 12.10
CA ALA A 370 -8.35 16.07 12.43
C ALA A 370 -8.19 16.99 13.64
N GLY A 371 -8.90 18.13 13.63
CA GLY A 371 -8.83 19.09 14.74
C GLY A 371 -7.44 19.64 14.99
N GLY A 372 -6.63 19.83 13.95
CA GLY A 372 -5.27 20.39 14.06
C GLY A 372 -4.23 19.48 14.72
N ARG A 373 -4.43 18.17 14.67
CA ARG A 373 -3.50 17.17 15.23
C ARG A 373 -3.61 15.85 14.47
N LEU A 374 -2.61 14.98 14.64
CA LEU A 374 -2.74 13.57 14.24
C LEU A 374 -3.90 12.93 15.01
N ALA A 375 -4.78 12.24 14.30
CA ALA A 375 -6.01 11.70 14.85
C ALA A 375 -6.28 10.29 14.32
N GLY A 376 -7.09 9.54 15.08
CA GLY A 376 -7.51 8.20 14.71
C GLY A 376 -6.45 7.13 14.85
N THR A 377 -6.85 5.89 14.60
CA THR A 377 -5.94 4.73 14.70
C THR A 377 -4.97 4.65 13.53
N GLY A 378 -5.34 5.21 12.36
CA GLY A 378 -4.49 5.31 11.17
C GLY A 378 -3.26 6.21 11.39
N ALA A 379 -3.43 7.27 12.18
CA ALA A 379 -2.36 8.22 12.49
C ALA A 379 -1.15 7.61 13.21
N ARG A 380 -1.32 6.48 13.88
CA ARG A 380 -0.19 5.73 14.50
C ARG A 380 0.88 5.35 13.49
N SER A 381 0.51 5.18 12.25
CA SER A 381 1.46 4.90 11.16
C SER A 381 2.34 6.11 10.80
N TYR A 382 2.00 7.31 11.27
CA TYR A 382 2.67 8.58 10.96
C TYR A 382 3.31 9.26 12.19
N THR A 383 3.22 8.65 13.38
CA THR A 383 3.90 9.17 14.57
C THR A 383 5.37 8.78 14.55
N ALA A 384 6.27 9.78 14.51
CA ALA A 384 7.68 9.57 14.76
C ALA A 384 7.90 9.02 16.17
N GLY A 385 8.81 8.05 16.30
CA GLY A 385 9.10 7.45 17.60
C GLY A 385 9.92 8.36 18.49
N ASN A 386 9.30 9.17 19.31
CA ASN A 386 9.88 9.61 20.57
C ASN A 386 9.31 8.75 21.71
N VAL A 387 9.95 7.62 21.99
CA VAL A 387 9.76 6.91 23.25
C VAL A 387 11.01 7.14 24.10
N THR A 388 11.09 8.33 24.68
CA THR A 388 11.75 8.48 25.98
C THR A 388 10.67 8.32 27.05
N GLY A 389 10.80 7.27 27.84
CA GLY A 389 10.17 6.90 29.08
C GLY A 389 8.99 7.71 29.59
N GLY A 390 7.86 7.06 29.66
CA GLY A 390 6.68 7.50 30.38
C GLY A 390 5.64 6.40 30.28
N ALA A 391 5.63 5.53 31.29
CA ALA A 391 4.55 4.60 31.48
C ALA A 391 3.29 5.40 31.83
N GLU A 392 2.37 5.54 30.90
CA GLU A 392 0.98 5.78 31.20
C GLU A 392 0.15 4.71 30.49
N GLU A 393 -0.50 3.94 31.32
CA GLU A 393 -1.44 2.90 30.99
C GLU A 393 -2.59 3.49 30.15
N ALA A 394 -2.60 3.20 28.88
CA ALA A 394 -3.83 3.18 28.11
C ALA A 394 -3.98 1.76 27.58
N GLY A 395 -4.70 0.94 28.30
CA GLY A 395 -5.17 -0.38 27.91
C GLY A 395 -6.03 -0.32 26.65
N GLY A 396 -5.38 -0.34 25.51
CA GLY A 396 -5.98 -0.50 24.21
C GLY A 396 -5.36 -1.73 23.56
N SER A 397 -5.84 -2.92 23.90
CA SER A 397 -5.50 -4.14 23.20
C SER A 397 -5.79 -3.95 21.72
N ARG A 398 -4.79 -4.14 20.84
CA ARG A 398 -5.07 -4.34 19.42
C ARG A 398 -6.02 -5.52 19.30
N LYS A 399 -7.27 -5.29 18.93
CA LYS A 399 -8.12 -6.38 18.49
C LYS A 399 -7.48 -6.99 17.23
N PRO A 400 -7.51 -8.30 17.08
CA PRO A 400 -6.96 -8.96 15.90
C PRO A 400 -7.63 -8.43 14.64
N VAL A 401 -6.83 -8.19 13.63
CA VAL A 401 -7.24 -7.70 12.29
C VAL A 401 -7.59 -8.88 11.40
#